data_a92fb033a60610fc7bdd528ac244b976
#
_entry.id   a92fb033a60610fc7bdd528ac244b976
#
_cell.length_a   1.000
_cell.length_b   1.000
_cell.length_c   1.000
_cell.angle_alpha   90.00
_cell.angle_beta   90.00
_cell.angle_gamma   90.00
#
_symmetry.space_group_name_H-M   'P 1'
#
loop_
_entity.id
_entity.type
_entity.pdbx_description
1 polymer ?
#
loop_
_entity_poly.entity_id
_entity_poly.type
_entity_poly.pdbx_seq_one_letter_code
_entity_poly.pdbx_strand_id
1 'polypeptide(L)'
;MRVTAAGIDRIKIGNADASGQGAHFVVWLYLQVDEGGTQTGQELVVSVPYDARMTFDDLATQAFEKAHAMLRACCEIDEAMWWKQFNRSLAPLPEWTPGAQ
;
A
#
# COMPACT_ATOMS: atom_id res chain seq x y z
N MET A 1 -10.99 -8.53 15.06
CA MET A 1 -10.17 -8.43 13.84
C MET A 1 -8.77 -8.90 14.15
N ARG A 2 -8.26 -9.83 13.38
CA ARG A 2 -6.97 -10.45 13.66
C ARG A 2 -6.25 -10.74 12.36
N VAL A 3 -4.95 -10.40 12.30
CA VAL A 3 -4.11 -10.73 11.14
C VAL A 3 -3.83 -12.23 11.14
N THR A 4 -4.16 -12.90 10.06
CA THR A 4 -3.97 -14.35 9.92
C THR A 4 -2.84 -14.71 8.98
N ALA A 5 -2.44 -13.79 8.10
CA ALA A 5 -1.32 -14.01 7.18
C ALA A 5 -0.74 -12.67 6.75
N ALA A 6 0.56 -12.66 6.49
CA ALA A 6 1.26 -11.50 5.97
C ALA A 6 2.52 -11.97 5.26
N GLY A 7 2.92 -11.27 4.22
CA GLY A 7 4.13 -11.63 3.50
C GLY A 7 4.35 -10.80 2.25
N ILE A 8 5.36 -11.19 1.49
CA ILE A 8 5.68 -10.59 0.21
C ILE A 8 5.01 -11.42 -0.88
N ASP A 9 4.23 -10.74 -1.73
CA ASP A 9 3.57 -11.37 -2.86
C ASP A 9 4.43 -11.29 -4.12
N ARG A 10 5.07 -10.15 -4.36
CA ARG A 10 5.80 -9.92 -5.60
C ARG A 10 6.85 -8.83 -5.42
N ILE A 11 7.96 -8.96 -6.15
CA ILE A 11 9.02 -7.96 -6.21
C ILE A 11 9.31 -7.66 -7.67
N LYS A 12 9.50 -6.39 -7.99
CA LYS A 12 9.81 -5.94 -9.34
C LYS A 12 10.83 -4.81 -9.27
N ILE A 13 11.71 -4.73 -10.26
CA ILE A 13 12.64 -3.60 -10.38
C ILE A 13 11.97 -2.54 -11.23
N GLY A 14 11.81 -1.34 -10.66
CA GLY A 14 11.34 -0.17 -11.38
C GLY A 14 12.51 0.59 -11.97
N ASN A 15 12.36 1.08 -13.19
CA ASN A 15 13.37 1.89 -13.84
C ASN A 15 13.33 3.33 -13.32
N ALA A 16 14.42 4.07 -13.56
CA ALA A 16 14.44 5.50 -13.32
C ALA A 16 13.32 6.17 -14.13
N ASP A 17 12.62 7.10 -13.52
CA ASP A 17 11.54 7.81 -14.18
C ASP A 17 12.06 9.02 -14.97
N ALA A 18 11.15 9.72 -15.66
CA ALA A 18 11.49 10.89 -16.46
C ALA A 18 12.01 12.07 -15.60
N SER A 19 11.75 12.07 -14.30
CA SER A 19 12.23 13.11 -13.39
C SER A 19 13.64 12.82 -12.88
N GLY A 20 14.25 11.72 -13.27
CA GLY A 20 15.59 11.34 -12.86
C GLY A 20 15.66 10.55 -11.57
N GLN A 21 14.53 10.10 -11.06
CA GLN A 21 14.51 9.20 -9.90
C GLN A 21 15.23 7.91 -10.27
N GLY A 22 16.13 7.47 -9.41
CA GLY A 22 16.91 6.27 -9.64
C GLY A 22 16.05 5.01 -9.66
N ALA A 23 16.64 3.90 -10.12
CA ALA A 23 16.00 2.61 -10.08
C ALA A 23 15.64 2.25 -8.63
N HIS A 24 14.57 1.49 -8.46
CA HIS A 24 14.09 1.07 -7.16
C HIS A 24 13.44 -0.30 -7.25
N PHE A 25 13.35 -0.98 -6.11
CA PHE A 25 12.53 -2.17 -6.01
C PHE A 25 11.12 -1.74 -5.66
N VAL A 26 10.14 -2.34 -6.33
CA VAL A 26 8.73 -2.21 -5.97
C VAL A 26 8.34 -3.55 -5.34
N VAL A 27 7.86 -3.50 -4.11
CA VAL A 27 7.54 -4.71 -3.34
C VAL A 27 6.05 -4.68 -3.02
N TRP A 28 5.34 -5.73 -3.44
CA TRP A 28 3.93 -5.93 -3.11
C TRP A 28 3.87 -6.86 -1.91
N LEU A 29 3.27 -6.36 -0.84
CA LEU A 29 3.05 -7.13 0.38
C LEU A 29 1.56 -7.39 0.52
N TYR A 30 1.22 -8.44 1.22
CA TYR A 30 -0.17 -8.77 1.49
C TYR A 30 -0.39 -8.95 2.98
N LEU A 31 -1.61 -8.63 3.39
CA LEU A 31 -2.13 -8.89 4.73
C LEU A 31 -3.48 -9.56 4.57
N GLN A 32 -3.73 -10.55 5.40
CA GLN A 32 -5.07 -11.13 5.53
C GLN A 32 -5.52 -10.96 6.96
N VAL A 33 -6.76 -10.53 7.11
CA VAL A 33 -7.37 -10.23 8.40
C VAL A 33 -8.65 -11.02 8.52
N ASP A 34 -8.81 -11.69 9.64
CA ASP A 34 -10.06 -12.39 9.96
C ASP A 34 -10.98 -11.46 10.75
N GLU A 35 -12.20 -11.36 10.30
CA GLU A 35 -13.23 -10.52 10.88
C GLU A 35 -14.48 -11.34 11.14
N GLY A 36 -14.47 -12.07 12.24
CA GLY A 36 -15.62 -12.90 12.60
C GLY A 36 -15.94 -13.99 11.59
N GLY A 37 -14.93 -14.62 11.00
CA GLY A 37 -15.09 -15.67 9.99
C GLY A 37 -15.02 -15.17 8.55
N THR A 38 -15.01 -13.85 8.35
CA THR A 38 -14.84 -13.26 7.02
C THR A 38 -13.39 -12.82 6.85
N GLN A 39 -12.78 -13.21 5.73
CA GLN A 39 -11.41 -12.81 5.41
C GLN A 39 -11.41 -11.52 4.61
N THR A 40 -10.62 -10.56 5.06
CA THR A 40 -10.40 -9.30 4.33
C THR A 40 -8.93 -9.23 3.96
N GLY A 41 -8.65 -9.01 2.68
CA GLY A 41 -7.29 -8.87 2.19
C GLY A 41 -6.90 -7.42 2.01
N GLN A 42 -5.63 -7.12 2.23
CA GLN A 42 -5.05 -5.81 2.01
C GLN A 42 -3.72 -5.97 1.30
N GLU A 43 -3.55 -5.25 0.21
CA GLU A 43 -2.28 -5.20 -0.50
C GLU A 43 -1.60 -3.86 -0.21
N LEU A 44 -0.30 -3.92 0.07
CA LEU A 44 0.53 -2.74 0.28
C LEU A 44 1.65 -2.76 -0.76
N VAL A 45 1.93 -1.61 -1.34
CA VAL A 45 3.01 -1.47 -2.30
C VAL A 45 4.01 -0.47 -1.74
N VAL A 46 5.25 -0.90 -1.58
CA VAL A 46 6.31 -0.04 -1.07
C VAL A 46 7.48 -0.01 -2.05
N SER A 47 8.22 1.10 -2.05
CA SER A 47 9.41 1.25 -2.87
C SER A 47 10.64 1.28 -1.99
N VAL A 48 11.67 0.52 -2.37
CA VAL A 48 12.95 0.47 -1.68
C VAL A 48 14.02 0.88 -2.69
N PRO A 49 14.96 1.79 -2.33
CA PRO A 49 16.03 2.18 -3.25
C PRO A 49 16.80 0.97 -3.76
N TYR A 50 17.08 0.95 -5.06
CA TYR A 50 17.82 -0.14 -5.67
C TYR A 50 19.28 -0.13 -5.24
N ASP A 51 19.78 -1.29 -4.82
CA ASP A 51 21.19 -1.54 -4.58
C ASP A 51 21.48 -2.96 -5.04
N ALA A 52 22.34 -3.09 -6.06
CA ALA A 52 22.68 -4.39 -6.65
C ALA A 52 23.35 -5.34 -5.65
N ARG A 53 23.90 -4.81 -4.55
CA ARG A 53 24.56 -5.63 -3.53
C ARG A 53 23.62 -6.05 -2.41
N MET A 54 22.38 -5.57 -2.44
CA MET A 54 21.40 -5.87 -1.43
C MET A 54 20.98 -7.34 -1.52
N THR A 55 20.95 -8.01 -0.37
CA THR A 55 20.42 -9.36 -0.29
C THR A 55 18.89 -9.32 -0.24
N PHE A 56 18.26 -10.48 -0.49
CA PHE A 56 16.82 -10.58 -0.35
C PHE A 56 16.38 -10.23 1.09
N ASP A 57 17.13 -10.68 2.09
CA ASP A 57 16.81 -10.39 3.47
C ASP A 57 16.86 -8.89 3.77
N ASP A 58 17.85 -8.19 3.21
CA ASP A 58 17.95 -6.73 3.37
C ASP A 58 16.75 -6.04 2.73
N LEU A 59 16.38 -6.47 1.52
CA LEU A 59 15.24 -5.91 0.81
C LEU A 59 13.95 -6.15 1.60
N ALA A 60 13.74 -7.38 2.07
CA ALA A 60 12.55 -7.73 2.84
C ALA A 60 12.47 -6.91 4.12
N THR A 61 13.60 -6.76 4.83
CA THR A 61 13.64 -5.98 6.06
C THR A 61 13.24 -4.53 5.79
N GLN A 62 13.79 -3.91 4.77
CA GLN A 62 13.45 -2.53 4.43
C GLN A 62 12.00 -2.38 3.98
N ALA A 63 11.50 -3.36 3.22
CA ALA A 63 10.11 -3.35 2.78
C ALA A 63 9.16 -3.46 3.96
N PHE A 64 9.44 -4.34 4.93
CA PHE A 64 8.62 -4.50 6.12
C PHE A 64 8.65 -3.26 7.01
N GLU A 65 9.80 -2.63 7.16
CA GLU A 65 9.92 -1.38 7.91
C GLU A 65 9.07 -0.28 7.28
N LYS A 66 9.13 -0.14 5.97
CA LYS A 66 8.33 0.86 5.27
C LYS A 66 6.84 0.56 5.34
N ALA A 67 6.46 -0.70 5.18
CA ALA A 67 5.06 -1.11 5.30
C ALA A 67 4.52 -0.81 6.69
N HIS A 68 5.31 -1.11 7.72
CA HIS A 68 4.94 -0.84 9.10
C HIS A 68 4.76 0.65 9.36
N ALA A 69 5.68 1.47 8.86
CA ALA A 69 5.57 2.92 8.96
C ALA A 69 4.32 3.45 8.26
N MET A 70 4.02 2.91 7.08
CA MET A 70 2.81 3.28 6.33
C MET A 70 1.54 2.92 7.11
N LEU A 71 1.49 1.73 7.68
CA LEU A 71 0.34 1.30 8.49
C LEU A 71 0.15 2.18 9.72
N ARG A 72 1.24 2.58 10.37
CA ARG A 72 1.17 3.51 11.50
C ARG A 72 0.60 4.86 11.06
N ALA A 73 1.07 5.39 9.93
CA ALA A 73 0.55 6.64 9.40
C ALA A 73 -0.95 6.53 9.08
N CYS A 74 -1.36 5.39 8.54
CA CYS A 74 -2.78 5.15 8.24
C CYS A 74 -3.66 5.12 9.49
N CYS A 75 -3.09 4.76 10.65
CA CYS A 75 -3.85 4.78 11.90
C CYS A 75 -4.27 6.18 12.32
N GLU A 76 -3.70 7.22 11.75
CA GLU A 76 -4.08 8.60 12.03
C GLU A 76 -5.26 9.07 11.17
N ILE A 77 -5.67 8.25 10.21
CA ILE A 77 -6.81 8.57 9.34
C ILE A 77 -8.09 8.16 10.05
N ASP A 78 -8.96 9.13 10.31
CA ASP A 78 -10.27 8.85 10.88
C ASP A 78 -11.33 8.70 9.78
N GLU A 79 -12.52 8.33 10.19
CA GLU A 79 -13.62 8.11 9.25
C GLU A 79 -13.98 9.38 8.46
N ALA A 80 -13.91 10.53 9.10
CA ALA A 80 -14.21 11.80 8.44
C ALA A 80 -13.19 12.09 7.33
N MET A 81 -11.92 11.75 7.56
CA MET A 81 -10.89 11.93 6.54
C MET A 81 -11.12 11.03 5.34
N TRP A 82 -11.58 9.79 5.56
CA TRP A 82 -11.94 8.89 4.49
C TRP A 82 -13.04 9.47 3.61
N TRP A 83 -14.09 9.99 4.22
CA TRP A 83 -15.21 10.60 3.49
C TRP A 83 -14.77 11.83 2.71
N LYS A 84 -13.89 12.64 3.30
CA LYS A 84 -13.36 13.82 2.63
C LYS A 84 -12.59 13.46 1.37
N GLN A 85 -11.73 12.44 1.44
CA GLN A 85 -10.95 11.99 0.30
C GLN A 85 -11.83 11.34 -0.76
N PHE A 86 -12.82 10.58 -0.34
CA PHE A 86 -13.78 9.97 -1.25
C PHE A 86 -14.52 11.05 -2.07
N ASN A 87 -15.04 12.07 -1.39
CA ASN A 87 -15.74 13.15 -2.06
C ASN A 87 -14.83 13.90 -3.02
N ARG A 88 -13.59 14.13 -2.64
CA ARG A 88 -12.60 14.78 -3.50
C ARG A 88 -12.33 13.97 -4.75
N SER A 89 -12.21 12.65 -4.61
CA SER A 89 -11.96 11.74 -5.73
C SER A 89 -13.10 11.74 -6.73
N LEU A 90 -14.32 11.96 -6.26
CA LEU A 90 -15.51 11.97 -7.13
C LEU A 90 -15.77 13.33 -7.76
N ALA A 91 -15.15 14.38 -7.27
CA ALA A 91 -15.40 15.73 -7.77
C ALA A 91 -15.21 15.89 -9.28
N PRO A 92 -14.21 15.21 -9.91
CA PRO A 92 -14.06 15.28 -11.37
C PRO A 92 -15.07 14.47 -12.15
N LEU A 93 -15.98 13.75 -11.49
CA LEU A 93 -16.97 12.90 -12.12
C LEU A 93 -18.37 13.47 -11.90
N PRO A 94 -18.72 14.56 -12.62
CA PRO A 94 -19.97 15.27 -12.36
C PRO A 94 -21.23 14.46 -12.64
N GLU A 95 -21.11 13.40 -13.41
CA GLU A 95 -22.26 12.56 -13.76
C GLU A 95 -22.59 11.53 -12.69
N TRP A 96 -21.67 11.32 -11.77
CA TRP A 96 -21.88 10.35 -10.70
C TRP A 96 -22.38 11.04 -9.46
N THR A 97 -23.56 10.65 -9.00
CA THR A 97 -24.18 11.22 -7.80
C THR A 97 -24.50 10.09 -6.84
N PRO A 98 -23.96 10.10 -5.61
CA PRO A 98 -24.30 9.09 -4.61
C PRO A 98 -25.81 9.10 -4.36
N GLY A 99 -26.44 7.93 -4.48
CA GLY A 99 -27.87 7.82 -4.30
C GLY A 99 -28.71 8.10 -5.54
N ALA A 100 -28.11 8.48 -6.65
CA ALA A 100 -28.80 8.66 -7.93
C ALA A 100 -28.88 7.32 -8.68
N GLN A 101 -29.56 6.38 -8.13
CA GLN A 101 -29.64 5.02 -8.66
C GLN A 101 -31.01 4.71 -9.18
#